data_c74f42ce36fef95782c8b7a30d0877b7
#
_entry.id   c74f42ce36fef95782c8b7a30d0877b7
#
_cell.length_a   1.000
_cell.length_b   1.000
_cell.length_c   1.000
_cell.angle_alpha   90.00
_cell.angle_beta   90.00
_cell.angle_gamma   90.00
#
_symmetry.space_group_name_H-M   'P 1'
#
loop_
_entity.id
_entity.type
_entity.pdbx_description
1 polymer ?
#
loop_
_entity_poly.entity_id
_entity_poly.type
_entity_poly.pdbx_seq_one_letter_code
_entity_poly.pdbx_strand_id
1 'polypeptide(L)'
;MASVTLKNIKKIYPHNGDEAKQAKKKKKKGEDHEEKKINLQITEQGVVAVQEFNLEIKDKEFIVLVGPSGCGKSTTLRMIAGLEEISEGELYVGDRLVNDVAPKDRDIAMVFQNYALYPHMTVYDNMAFALKLRHLPKAEIDKKVKEAAEILDITQYLTRKPKALSGGQRQRVAIGRAIVRDPQVMLMDEPLSNLDAKLRNQMRAEIIKLREKIQTTFIYVTHDQTEAMTLGDRIVIMKDGFIQQIGTPQEVFNHPYNLFVAGFIGAPQMNFFDAKLVKENGKYAVKLDCLTVELSEEKQAKLAANNVAEQDVTLGVRPEHITLAQTGIDAKVDVSEMMGSSVHLHVTAMGRDVVIVVSTMNMTGTEVAALTNGAPANFDFSGHVCHVFSKETGINLEA
;
A
#
# COMPACT_ATOMS: atom_id res chain seq x y z
N MET A 1 -1.18 -16.58 -20.91
CA MET A 1 -0.94 -15.62 -19.84
C MET A 1 -1.61 -16.18 -18.61
N ALA A 2 -1.26 -15.78 -17.42
CA ALA A 2 -1.66 -16.56 -16.26
C ALA A 2 -2.27 -15.68 -15.16
N SER A 3 -3.41 -16.17 -14.64
CA SER A 3 -3.92 -15.79 -13.32
C SER A 3 -2.96 -16.27 -12.22
N VAL A 4 -3.02 -15.67 -11.04
CA VAL A 4 -2.31 -16.17 -9.86
C VAL A 4 -3.30 -16.32 -8.73
N THR A 5 -3.38 -17.53 -8.16
CA THR A 5 -4.32 -17.81 -7.08
C THR A 5 -3.57 -18.29 -5.84
N LEU A 6 -3.77 -17.57 -4.74
CA LEU A 6 -3.24 -17.91 -3.42
C LEU A 6 -4.42 -18.37 -2.55
N LYS A 7 -4.36 -19.60 -2.04
CA LYS A 7 -5.40 -20.20 -1.20
C LYS A 7 -4.83 -20.54 0.18
N ASN A 8 -5.30 -19.85 1.20
CA ASN A 8 -4.92 -20.05 2.60
C ASN A 8 -3.39 -20.07 2.82
N ILE A 9 -2.68 -19.23 2.08
CA ILE A 9 -1.22 -19.17 2.17
C ILE A 9 -0.80 -18.69 3.55
N LYS A 10 0.12 -19.45 4.15
CA LYS A 10 0.72 -19.14 5.44
C LYS A 10 2.22 -19.32 5.40
N LYS A 11 2.94 -18.41 6.07
CA LYS A 11 4.38 -18.51 6.26
C LYS A 11 4.74 -18.42 7.72
N ILE A 12 5.43 -19.45 8.20
CA ILE A 12 5.96 -19.53 9.56
C ILE A 12 7.49 -19.63 9.45
N TYR A 13 8.21 -18.72 10.09
CA TYR A 13 9.65 -18.83 10.29
C TYR A 13 9.91 -19.54 11.62
N PRO A 14 10.52 -20.74 11.61
CA PRO A 14 10.76 -21.49 12.83
C PRO A 14 11.72 -20.72 13.74
N HIS A 15 11.54 -20.86 15.07
CA HIS A 15 12.46 -20.29 16.04
C HIS A 15 13.87 -20.87 15.87
N ASN A 16 14.87 -20.02 15.76
CA ASN A 16 16.25 -20.44 15.95
C ASN A 16 16.41 -20.90 17.42
N GLY A 17 17.03 -22.08 17.65
CA GLY A 17 17.05 -22.76 18.96
C GLY A 17 17.46 -21.95 20.20
N ASP A 18 18.12 -20.80 20.02
CA ASP A 18 18.48 -19.89 21.10
C ASP A 18 17.37 -18.89 21.47
N GLU A 19 16.53 -18.50 20.53
CA GLU A 19 15.38 -17.60 20.76
C GLU A 19 14.22 -18.34 21.47
N ALA A 20 14.02 -19.62 21.16
CA ALA A 20 13.04 -20.48 21.86
C ALA A 20 13.36 -20.63 23.36
N LYS A 21 14.65 -20.65 23.74
CA LYS A 21 15.11 -20.69 25.15
C LYS A 21 14.91 -19.34 25.85
N GLN A 22 15.05 -18.23 25.15
CA GLN A 22 14.84 -16.89 25.69
C GLN A 22 13.37 -16.56 25.87
N ALA A 23 12.49 -16.94 24.93
CA ALA A 23 11.04 -16.78 25.05
C ALA A 23 10.45 -17.56 26.25
N LYS A 24 10.93 -18.78 26.50
CA LYS A 24 10.56 -19.58 27.68
C LYS A 24 11.10 -18.99 29.01
N LYS A 25 12.26 -18.30 29.00
CA LYS A 25 12.81 -17.62 30.19
C LYS A 25 12.09 -16.31 30.51
N LYS A 26 11.68 -15.52 29.49
CA LYS A 26 10.96 -14.24 29.68
C LYS A 26 9.54 -14.46 30.23
N LYS A 27 8.82 -15.53 29.85
CA LYS A 27 7.52 -15.89 30.45
C LYS A 27 7.60 -16.23 31.98
N LYS A 28 8.79 -16.53 32.51
CA LYS A 28 9.01 -16.82 33.95
C LYS A 28 9.46 -15.63 34.80
N LYS A 29 9.84 -14.51 34.17
CA LYS A 29 10.19 -13.25 34.88
C LYS A 29 9.29 -12.17 34.31
N GLY A 30 8.26 -11.76 35.07
CA GLY A 30 7.38 -10.65 34.75
C GLY A 30 8.12 -9.30 34.79
N GLU A 31 8.91 -9.00 33.74
CA GLU A 31 9.53 -7.69 33.54
C GLU A 31 8.93 -7.05 32.31
N ASP A 32 8.03 -6.06 32.56
CA ASP A 32 7.57 -5.09 31.57
C ASP A 32 8.72 -4.17 31.21
N HIS A 33 9.37 -4.42 30.08
CA HIS A 33 10.16 -3.42 29.35
C HIS A 33 9.52 -3.18 27.99
N GLU A 34 9.29 -1.90 27.66
CA GLU A 34 8.85 -1.41 26.36
C GLU A 34 9.79 -1.87 25.24
N GLU A 35 9.63 -3.12 24.80
CA GLU A 35 10.22 -3.58 23.55
C GLU A 35 9.33 -3.09 22.40
N LYS A 36 9.94 -2.52 21.36
CA LYS A 36 9.29 -2.22 20.08
C LYS A 36 8.40 -3.40 19.71
N LYS A 37 7.08 -3.21 19.78
CA LYS A 37 6.10 -4.24 19.46
C LYS A 37 6.25 -4.63 17.99
N ILE A 38 7.00 -5.70 17.74
CA ILE A 38 6.90 -6.44 16.48
C ILE A 38 5.56 -7.17 16.62
N ASN A 39 4.53 -6.67 15.94
CA ASN A 39 3.16 -7.20 16.01
C ASN A 39 2.97 -8.53 15.28
N LEU A 40 4.04 -9.24 14.92
CA LEU A 40 3.95 -10.58 14.35
C LEU A 40 3.55 -11.58 15.43
N GLN A 41 2.62 -12.47 15.10
CA GLN A 41 2.23 -13.53 16.04
C GLN A 41 3.39 -14.50 16.24
N ILE A 42 3.85 -14.59 17.49
CA ILE A 42 4.86 -15.56 17.90
C ILE A 42 4.12 -16.78 18.44
N THR A 43 4.17 -17.89 17.72
CA THR A 43 3.59 -19.18 18.10
C THR A 43 4.66 -20.11 18.65
N GLU A 44 4.26 -21.27 19.15
CA GLU A 44 5.22 -22.32 19.58
C GLU A 44 6.05 -22.85 18.38
N GLN A 45 5.52 -22.76 17.17
CA GLN A 45 6.16 -23.22 15.94
C GLN A 45 7.13 -22.18 15.35
N GLY A 46 6.94 -20.89 15.65
CA GLY A 46 7.77 -19.83 15.10
C GLY A 46 7.03 -18.49 14.99
N VAL A 47 7.65 -17.59 14.21
CA VAL A 47 7.09 -16.27 13.89
C VAL A 47 6.23 -16.40 12.64
N VAL A 48 4.94 -16.10 12.77
CA VAL A 48 4.00 -16.14 11.64
C VAL A 48 4.10 -14.81 10.88
N ALA A 49 4.66 -14.87 9.68
CA ALA A 49 4.89 -13.68 8.84
C ALA A 49 3.74 -13.39 7.87
N VAL A 50 3.01 -14.42 7.46
CA VAL A 50 1.82 -14.33 6.58
C VAL A 50 0.79 -15.34 7.06
N GLN A 51 -0.48 -14.92 7.16
CA GLN A 51 -1.57 -15.72 7.70
C GLN A 51 -2.79 -15.66 6.78
N GLU A 52 -3.39 -16.83 6.51
CA GLU A 52 -4.66 -16.98 5.79
C GLU A 52 -4.78 -16.10 4.55
N PHE A 53 -3.65 -15.96 3.80
CA PHE A 53 -3.61 -15.06 2.67
C PHE A 53 -4.35 -15.68 1.49
N ASN A 54 -5.51 -15.14 1.19
CA ASN A 54 -6.38 -15.53 0.09
C ASN A 54 -6.47 -14.40 -0.93
N LEU A 55 -6.05 -14.68 -2.17
CA LEU A 55 -6.08 -13.68 -3.25
C LEU A 55 -6.18 -14.39 -4.61
N GLU A 56 -7.13 -13.97 -5.41
CA GLU A 56 -7.23 -14.33 -6.81
C GLU A 56 -6.86 -13.11 -7.66
N ILE A 57 -5.83 -13.25 -8.49
CA ILE A 57 -5.31 -12.24 -9.41
C ILE A 57 -5.67 -12.68 -10.82
N LYS A 58 -6.40 -11.84 -11.54
CA LYS A 58 -6.81 -12.12 -12.92
C LYS A 58 -5.64 -11.99 -13.88
N ASP A 59 -5.77 -12.63 -15.04
CA ASP A 59 -4.81 -12.43 -16.13
C ASP A 59 -4.70 -10.94 -16.51
N LYS A 60 -3.45 -10.44 -16.67
CA LYS A 60 -3.10 -9.05 -16.99
C LYS A 60 -3.49 -8.01 -15.93
N GLU A 61 -3.90 -8.43 -14.77
CA GLU A 61 -4.20 -7.53 -13.66
C GLU A 61 -2.92 -6.98 -13.03
N PHE A 62 -2.98 -5.71 -12.60
CA PHE A 62 -1.92 -5.08 -11.82
C PHE A 62 -2.34 -5.00 -10.35
N ILE A 63 -1.82 -5.89 -9.53
CA ILE A 63 -2.06 -5.93 -8.09
C ILE A 63 -0.93 -5.25 -7.35
N VAL A 64 -1.29 -4.39 -6.37
CA VAL A 64 -0.32 -3.77 -5.47
C VAL A 64 -0.53 -4.26 -4.05
N LEU A 65 0.51 -4.85 -3.45
CA LEU A 65 0.57 -5.16 -2.02
C LEU A 65 1.16 -3.96 -1.28
N VAL A 66 0.43 -3.38 -0.35
CA VAL A 66 0.86 -2.20 0.40
C VAL A 66 0.63 -2.40 1.90
N GLY A 67 1.43 -1.74 2.73
CA GLY A 67 1.33 -1.83 4.18
C GLY A 67 2.62 -1.43 4.89
N PRO A 68 2.64 -1.37 6.22
CA PRO A 68 3.82 -1.05 7.01
C PRO A 68 4.99 -1.99 6.77
N SER A 69 6.19 -1.57 7.15
CA SER A 69 7.38 -2.44 7.10
C SER A 69 7.16 -3.68 7.98
N GLY A 70 7.55 -4.85 7.47
CA GLY A 70 7.45 -6.11 8.21
C GLY A 70 6.06 -6.78 8.18
N CYS A 71 5.04 -6.25 7.48
CA CYS A 71 3.71 -6.86 7.43
C CYS A 71 3.56 -8.07 6.49
N GLY A 72 4.64 -8.59 5.91
CA GLY A 72 4.62 -9.82 5.10
C GLY A 72 4.62 -9.64 3.57
N LYS A 73 4.59 -8.41 3.02
CA LYS A 73 4.51 -8.13 1.57
C LYS A 73 5.62 -8.82 0.76
N SER A 74 6.88 -8.51 1.05
CA SER A 74 8.03 -9.10 0.34
C SER A 74 8.13 -10.60 0.58
N THR A 75 7.71 -11.09 1.74
CA THR A 75 7.62 -12.53 2.02
C THR A 75 6.60 -13.19 1.08
N THR A 76 5.40 -12.61 0.94
CA THR A 76 4.38 -13.09 0.01
C THR A 76 4.90 -13.08 -1.44
N LEU A 77 5.55 -11.98 -1.85
CA LEU A 77 6.13 -11.89 -3.20
C LEU A 77 7.20 -12.96 -3.44
N ARG A 78 8.06 -13.22 -2.46
CA ARG A 78 9.10 -14.26 -2.54
C ARG A 78 8.53 -15.67 -2.56
N MET A 79 7.44 -15.94 -1.86
CA MET A 79 6.71 -17.22 -1.96
C MET A 79 6.16 -17.43 -3.37
N ILE A 80 5.59 -16.40 -3.99
CA ILE A 80 5.11 -16.46 -5.38
C ILE A 80 6.29 -16.73 -6.34
N ALA A 81 7.44 -16.08 -6.11
CA ALA A 81 8.64 -16.31 -6.92
C ALA A 81 9.28 -17.68 -6.70
N GLY A 82 8.91 -18.42 -5.64
CA GLY A 82 9.56 -19.67 -5.22
C GLY A 82 10.92 -19.47 -4.55
N LEU A 83 11.21 -18.25 -4.10
CA LEU A 83 12.42 -17.91 -3.35
C LEU A 83 12.26 -18.12 -1.85
N GLU A 84 11.03 -18.36 -1.41
CA GLU A 84 10.65 -18.66 -0.04
C GLU A 84 9.63 -19.79 -0.05
N GLU A 85 9.79 -20.75 0.86
CA GLU A 85 8.88 -21.90 0.98
C GLU A 85 7.55 -21.47 1.59
N ILE A 86 6.46 -22.03 1.09
CA ILE A 86 5.12 -21.89 1.66
C ILE A 86 4.98 -22.90 2.80
N SER A 87 4.59 -22.45 3.99
CA SER A 87 4.41 -23.34 5.14
C SER A 87 3.09 -24.11 5.07
N GLU A 88 2.00 -23.43 4.66
CA GLU A 88 0.67 -24.02 4.48
C GLU A 88 -0.04 -23.30 3.32
N GLY A 89 -1.01 -23.96 2.70
CA GLY A 89 -1.82 -23.42 1.60
C GLY A 89 -1.30 -23.80 0.22
N GLU A 90 -1.96 -23.29 -0.81
CA GLU A 90 -1.72 -23.64 -2.20
C GLU A 90 -1.53 -22.41 -3.07
N LEU A 91 -0.51 -22.42 -3.93
CA LEU A 91 -0.23 -21.36 -4.89
C LEU A 91 -0.36 -21.91 -6.31
N TYR A 92 -1.19 -21.26 -7.12
CA TYR A 92 -1.38 -21.58 -8.52
C TYR A 92 -0.91 -20.44 -9.43
N VAL A 93 -0.29 -20.79 -10.55
CA VAL A 93 -0.02 -19.90 -11.68
C VAL A 93 -0.74 -20.51 -12.90
N GLY A 94 -1.79 -19.83 -13.37
CA GLY A 94 -2.79 -20.45 -14.22
C GLY A 94 -3.44 -21.62 -13.47
N ASP A 95 -3.55 -22.78 -14.15
CA ASP A 95 -4.10 -24.00 -13.56
C ASP A 95 -3.05 -24.88 -12.86
N ARG A 96 -1.78 -24.43 -12.83
CA ARG A 96 -0.65 -25.22 -12.30
C ARG A 96 -0.38 -24.90 -10.84
N LEU A 97 -0.44 -25.89 -9.96
CA LEU A 97 0.07 -25.80 -8.59
C LEU A 97 1.61 -25.68 -8.63
N VAL A 98 2.16 -24.62 -7.98
CA VAL A 98 3.58 -24.29 -8.08
C VAL A 98 4.33 -24.32 -6.74
N ASN A 99 3.74 -24.82 -5.68
CA ASN A 99 4.37 -24.88 -4.36
C ASN A 99 5.81 -25.44 -4.43
N ASP A 100 5.97 -26.63 -5.06
CA ASP A 100 7.24 -27.35 -5.17
C ASP A 100 7.98 -27.11 -6.49
N VAL A 101 7.51 -26.15 -7.30
CA VAL A 101 8.15 -25.82 -8.57
C VAL A 101 9.31 -24.86 -8.33
N ALA A 102 10.49 -25.21 -8.84
CA ALA A 102 11.67 -24.36 -8.73
C ALA A 102 11.45 -22.97 -9.39
N PRO A 103 12.03 -21.88 -8.87
CA PRO A 103 11.83 -20.51 -9.38
C PRO A 103 12.04 -20.35 -10.88
N LYS A 104 13.04 -21.03 -11.45
CA LYS A 104 13.37 -21.00 -12.89
C LYS A 104 12.28 -21.56 -13.79
N ASP A 105 11.43 -22.45 -13.24
CA ASP A 105 10.41 -23.21 -13.97
C ASP A 105 8.98 -22.70 -13.74
N ARG A 106 8.83 -21.57 -12.99
CA ARG A 106 7.52 -20.91 -12.71
C ARG A 106 7.06 -19.95 -13.79
N ASP A 107 7.89 -19.65 -14.78
CA ASP A 107 7.67 -18.65 -15.83
C ASP A 107 7.35 -17.23 -15.27
N ILE A 108 8.02 -16.88 -14.20
CA ILE A 108 7.92 -15.62 -13.49
C ILE A 108 9.22 -14.83 -13.66
N ALA A 109 9.13 -13.50 -13.76
CA ALA A 109 10.28 -12.62 -13.65
C ALA A 109 10.16 -11.73 -12.41
N MET A 110 11.28 -11.41 -11.76
CA MET A 110 11.31 -10.57 -10.56
C MET A 110 12.29 -9.42 -10.72
N VAL A 111 11.81 -8.21 -10.37
CA VAL A 111 12.61 -7.00 -10.21
C VAL A 111 12.82 -6.75 -8.73
N PHE A 112 14.06 -6.72 -8.29
CA PHE A 112 14.43 -6.54 -6.88
C PHE A 112 14.62 -5.07 -6.53
N GLN A 113 14.45 -4.72 -5.28
CA GLN A 113 14.63 -3.37 -4.73
C GLN A 113 16.02 -2.77 -5.03
N ASN A 114 17.09 -3.59 -5.00
CA ASN A 114 18.46 -3.19 -5.30
C ASN A 114 18.85 -3.38 -6.78
N TYR A 115 17.85 -3.58 -7.67
CA TYR A 115 17.99 -3.88 -9.10
C TYR A 115 18.72 -5.19 -9.42
N ALA A 116 19.61 -5.67 -8.56
CA ALA A 116 20.41 -6.89 -8.67
C ALA A 116 21.10 -7.06 -10.04
N LEU A 117 21.60 -5.96 -10.62
CA LEU A 117 22.33 -5.99 -11.89
C LEU A 117 23.72 -6.59 -11.71
N TYR A 118 24.18 -7.34 -12.71
CA TYR A 118 25.55 -7.87 -12.76
C TYR A 118 26.52 -6.72 -13.09
N PRO A 119 27.37 -6.27 -12.14
CA PRO A 119 28.13 -5.02 -12.30
C PRO A 119 29.25 -5.09 -13.35
N HIS A 120 29.74 -6.29 -13.67
CA HIS A 120 30.78 -6.55 -14.64
C HIS A 120 30.27 -6.68 -16.07
N MET A 121 28.97 -6.93 -16.25
CA MET A 121 28.31 -7.06 -17.55
C MET A 121 27.82 -5.72 -18.09
N THR A 122 27.72 -5.60 -19.42
CA THR A 122 27.06 -4.47 -20.09
C THR A 122 25.55 -4.51 -19.85
N VAL A 123 24.84 -3.45 -20.19
CA VAL A 123 23.35 -3.43 -20.21
C VAL A 123 22.83 -4.54 -21.12
N TYR A 124 23.36 -4.66 -22.32
CA TYR A 124 23.01 -5.74 -23.24
C TYR A 124 23.19 -7.11 -22.61
N ASP A 125 24.35 -7.39 -22.00
CA ASP A 125 24.64 -8.68 -21.39
C ASP A 125 23.76 -8.97 -20.16
N ASN A 126 23.45 -7.95 -19.35
CA ASN A 126 22.48 -8.09 -18.24
C ASN A 126 21.11 -8.54 -18.76
N MET A 127 20.61 -7.93 -19.83
CA MET A 127 19.33 -8.28 -20.44
C MET A 127 19.39 -9.65 -21.13
N ALA A 128 20.45 -9.94 -21.87
CA ALA A 128 20.61 -11.16 -22.62
C ALA A 128 20.89 -12.41 -21.76
N PHE A 129 21.30 -12.24 -20.49
CA PHE A 129 21.84 -13.29 -19.66
C PHE A 129 20.91 -14.50 -19.53
N ALA A 130 19.64 -14.27 -19.17
CA ALA A 130 18.65 -15.34 -19.02
C ALA A 130 18.35 -16.08 -20.34
N LEU A 131 18.38 -15.36 -21.46
CA LEU A 131 18.17 -15.94 -22.79
C LEU A 131 19.37 -16.81 -23.23
N LYS A 132 20.59 -16.36 -22.91
CA LYS A 132 21.83 -17.15 -23.13
C LYS A 132 21.80 -18.45 -22.33
N LEU A 133 21.34 -18.42 -21.06
CA LEU A 133 21.18 -19.63 -20.23
C LEU A 133 20.14 -20.63 -20.79
N ARG A 134 19.14 -20.11 -21.49
CA ARG A 134 18.14 -20.95 -22.21
C ARG A 134 18.65 -21.44 -23.59
N HIS A 135 19.90 -21.13 -23.94
CA HIS A 135 20.53 -21.51 -25.21
C HIS A 135 19.78 -21.01 -26.46
N LEU A 136 19.12 -19.85 -26.40
CA LEU A 136 18.46 -19.26 -27.56
C LEU A 136 19.51 -18.85 -28.64
N PRO A 137 19.13 -18.87 -29.94
CA PRO A 137 19.99 -18.39 -31.02
C PRO A 137 20.38 -16.93 -30.83
N LYS A 138 21.63 -16.57 -31.16
CA LYS A 138 22.17 -15.21 -30.98
C LYS A 138 21.30 -14.13 -31.66
N ALA A 139 20.78 -14.42 -32.86
CA ALA A 139 19.92 -13.51 -33.60
C ALA A 139 18.60 -13.23 -32.87
N GLU A 140 18.01 -14.24 -32.25
CA GLU A 140 16.78 -14.10 -31.44
C GLU A 140 17.03 -13.30 -30.15
N ILE A 141 18.16 -13.59 -29.48
CA ILE A 141 18.58 -12.82 -28.29
C ILE A 141 18.75 -11.34 -28.66
N ASP A 142 19.45 -11.04 -29.75
CA ASP A 142 19.68 -9.65 -30.19
C ASP A 142 18.37 -8.94 -30.51
N LYS A 143 17.43 -9.62 -31.18
CA LYS A 143 16.10 -9.09 -31.47
C LYS A 143 15.34 -8.76 -30.19
N LYS A 144 15.18 -9.70 -29.25
CA LYS A 144 14.44 -9.53 -28.01
C LYS A 144 15.05 -8.42 -27.11
N VAL A 145 16.39 -8.37 -27.03
CA VAL A 145 17.07 -7.34 -26.25
C VAL A 145 16.87 -5.94 -26.84
N LYS A 146 16.93 -5.79 -28.16
CA LYS A 146 16.68 -4.49 -28.83
C LYS A 146 15.23 -4.04 -28.67
N GLU A 147 14.27 -4.93 -28.90
CA GLU A 147 12.85 -4.64 -28.70
C GLU A 147 12.56 -4.18 -27.25
N ALA A 148 13.08 -4.89 -26.25
CA ALA A 148 12.93 -4.49 -24.86
C ALA A 148 13.65 -3.16 -24.53
N ALA A 149 14.81 -2.91 -25.16
CA ALA A 149 15.55 -1.67 -24.98
C ALA A 149 14.83 -0.46 -25.61
N GLU A 150 14.16 -0.65 -26.74
CA GLU A 150 13.31 0.36 -27.38
C GLU A 150 12.08 0.69 -26.54
N ILE A 151 11.38 -0.33 -26.01
CA ILE A 151 10.23 -0.15 -25.12
C ILE A 151 10.58 0.74 -23.92
N LEU A 152 11.81 0.56 -23.37
CA LEU A 152 12.29 1.22 -22.15
C LEU A 152 13.14 2.47 -22.42
N ASP A 153 13.35 2.87 -23.68
CA ASP A 153 14.19 4.00 -24.06
C ASP A 153 15.62 3.92 -23.49
N ILE A 154 16.26 2.75 -23.61
CA ILE A 154 17.63 2.48 -23.13
C ILE A 154 18.58 1.97 -24.22
N THR A 155 18.18 2.00 -25.49
CA THR A 155 18.96 1.50 -26.63
C THR A 155 20.37 2.12 -26.69
N GLN A 156 20.49 3.42 -26.40
CA GLN A 156 21.75 4.16 -26.38
C GLN A 156 22.70 3.75 -25.25
N TYR A 157 22.22 2.96 -24.27
CA TYR A 157 23.01 2.52 -23.11
C TYR A 157 23.43 1.06 -23.17
N LEU A 158 23.06 0.30 -24.21
CA LEU A 158 23.30 -1.14 -24.32
C LEU A 158 24.75 -1.57 -24.12
N THR A 159 25.71 -0.72 -24.53
CA THR A 159 27.16 -0.96 -24.38
C THR A 159 27.74 -0.54 -23.03
N ARG A 160 26.97 0.21 -22.23
CA ARG A 160 27.45 0.71 -20.93
C ARG A 160 27.37 -0.35 -19.84
N LYS A 161 28.16 -0.18 -18.79
CA LYS A 161 28.05 -0.98 -17.55
C LYS A 161 27.20 -0.26 -16.51
N PRO A 162 26.59 -0.98 -15.53
CA PRO A 162 25.70 -0.40 -14.52
C PRO A 162 26.27 0.79 -13.74
N LYS A 163 27.59 0.82 -13.49
CA LYS A 163 28.27 1.94 -12.81
C LYS A 163 28.20 3.28 -13.55
N ALA A 164 27.98 3.25 -14.87
CA ALA A 164 27.87 4.43 -15.72
C ALA A 164 26.42 4.87 -15.96
N LEU A 165 25.48 4.40 -15.16
CA LEU A 165 24.03 4.66 -15.29
C LEU A 165 23.50 5.39 -14.05
N SER A 166 22.51 6.27 -14.25
CA SER A 166 21.71 6.84 -13.17
C SER A 166 20.82 5.79 -12.49
N GLY A 167 20.21 6.13 -11.35
CA GLY A 167 19.27 5.23 -10.63
C GLY A 167 18.13 4.75 -11.52
N GLY A 168 17.42 5.66 -12.18
CA GLY A 168 16.34 5.32 -13.09
C GLY A 168 16.77 4.51 -14.32
N GLN A 169 17.96 4.79 -14.87
CA GLN A 169 18.52 3.98 -15.94
C GLN A 169 18.81 2.55 -15.49
N ARG A 170 19.39 2.37 -14.30
CA ARG A 170 19.60 1.03 -13.71
C ARG A 170 18.29 0.29 -13.51
N GLN A 171 17.26 0.98 -13.05
CA GLN A 171 15.92 0.39 -12.89
C GLN A 171 15.35 -0.05 -14.24
N ARG A 172 15.37 0.79 -15.28
CA ARG A 172 14.92 0.40 -16.63
C ARG A 172 15.67 -0.83 -17.13
N VAL A 173 16.98 -0.94 -16.88
CA VAL A 173 17.75 -2.15 -17.21
C VAL A 173 17.27 -3.37 -16.44
N ALA A 174 16.96 -3.24 -15.15
CA ALA A 174 16.42 -4.35 -14.35
C ALA A 174 15.04 -4.81 -14.85
N ILE A 175 14.18 -3.86 -15.21
CA ILE A 175 12.89 -4.17 -15.87
C ILE A 175 13.14 -4.83 -17.23
N GLY A 176 14.06 -4.31 -18.05
CA GLY A 176 14.44 -4.87 -19.35
C GLY A 176 14.92 -6.31 -19.25
N ARG A 177 15.74 -6.62 -18.25
CA ARG A 177 16.17 -7.99 -17.94
C ARG A 177 15.00 -8.92 -17.59
N ALA A 178 13.93 -8.39 -17.02
CA ALA A 178 12.74 -9.14 -16.71
C ALA A 178 11.87 -9.40 -17.95
N ILE A 179 11.59 -8.37 -18.73
CA ILE A 179 10.64 -8.45 -19.86
C ILE A 179 11.17 -9.21 -21.08
N VAL A 180 12.50 -9.25 -21.31
CA VAL A 180 13.08 -10.03 -22.43
C VAL A 180 12.74 -11.53 -22.41
N ARG A 181 12.27 -12.04 -21.27
CA ARG A 181 11.88 -13.43 -21.06
C ARG A 181 10.43 -13.71 -21.45
N ASP A 182 9.65 -12.67 -21.77
CA ASP A 182 8.20 -12.74 -21.96
C ASP A 182 7.49 -13.47 -20.80
N PRO A 183 7.66 -13.03 -19.54
CA PRO A 183 7.14 -13.78 -18.39
C PRO A 183 5.62 -13.70 -18.34
N GLN A 184 4.97 -14.76 -17.83
CA GLN A 184 3.54 -14.77 -17.59
C GLN A 184 3.17 -13.84 -16.42
N VAL A 185 4.04 -13.77 -15.40
CA VAL A 185 3.84 -12.94 -14.21
C VAL A 185 5.11 -12.12 -13.94
N MET A 186 4.96 -10.82 -13.70
CA MET A 186 6.02 -9.93 -13.31
C MET A 186 5.88 -9.50 -11.85
N LEU A 187 6.88 -9.80 -11.05
CA LEU A 187 6.96 -9.44 -9.63
C LEU A 187 7.90 -8.24 -9.47
N MET A 188 7.49 -7.26 -8.69
CA MET A 188 8.30 -6.07 -8.40
C MET A 188 8.35 -5.81 -6.89
N ASP A 189 9.54 -5.97 -6.27
CA ASP A 189 9.77 -5.77 -4.84
C ASP A 189 10.34 -4.37 -4.62
N GLU A 190 9.50 -3.41 -4.24
CA GLU A 190 9.84 -2.00 -3.96
C GLU A 190 10.77 -1.34 -5.00
N PRO A 191 10.45 -1.43 -6.30
CA PRO A 191 11.42 -1.07 -7.35
C PRO A 191 11.74 0.44 -7.39
N LEU A 192 10.91 1.31 -6.81
CA LEU A 192 11.09 2.77 -6.84
C LEU A 192 11.67 3.35 -5.54
N SER A 193 11.83 2.55 -4.49
CA SER A 193 12.22 3.01 -3.15
C SER A 193 13.58 3.74 -3.09
N ASN A 194 14.52 3.36 -3.97
CA ASN A 194 15.87 3.92 -4.03
C ASN A 194 16.01 5.15 -4.95
N LEU A 195 14.89 5.72 -5.41
CA LEU A 195 14.87 6.88 -6.30
C LEU A 195 14.44 8.15 -5.56
N ASP A 196 14.98 9.30 -5.99
CA ASP A 196 14.47 10.59 -5.54
C ASP A 196 13.03 10.85 -6.01
N ALA A 197 12.33 11.80 -5.38
CA ALA A 197 10.90 12.04 -5.61
C ALA A 197 10.58 12.39 -7.07
N LYS A 198 11.43 13.19 -7.74
CA LYS A 198 11.21 13.58 -9.14
C LYS A 198 11.32 12.37 -10.07
N LEU A 199 12.37 11.58 -9.89
CA LEU A 199 12.62 10.40 -10.70
C LEU A 199 11.58 9.30 -10.41
N ARG A 200 11.13 9.15 -9.15
CA ARG A 200 10.05 8.24 -8.76
C ARG A 200 8.76 8.56 -9.52
N ASN A 201 8.37 9.84 -9.58
CA ASN A 201 7.18 10.27 -10.33
C ASN A 201 7.30 9.95 -11.83
N GLN A 202 8.47 10.19 -12.45
CA GLN A 202 8.71 9.84 -13.84
C GLN A 202 8.62 8.31 -14.07
N MET A 203 9.29 7.53 -13.23
CA MET A 203 9.31 6.07 -13.38
C MET A 203 7.94 5.43 -13.14
N ARG A 204 7.10 6.01 -12.28
CA ARG A 204 5.72 5.59 -12.08
C ARG A 204 4.90 5.72 -13.37
N ALA A 205 4.98 6.87 -14.03
CA ALA A 205 4.34 7.07 -15.34
C ALA A 205 4.88 6.09 -16.42
N GLU A 206 6.18 5.77 -16.38
CA GLU A 206 6.80 4.80 -17.28
C GLU A 206 6.27 3.37 -17.04
N ILE A 207 6.07 2.97 -15.78
CA ILE A 207 5.50 1.65 -15.44
C ILE A 207 4.06 1.52 -15.96
N ILE A 208 3.26 2.60 -15.86
CA ILE A 208 1.89 2.62 -16.42
C ILE A 208 1.94 2.37 -17.93
N LYS A 209 2.78 3.11 -18.66
CA LYS A 209 2.94 2.94 -20.11
C LYS A 209 3.49 1.56 -20.48
N LEU A 210 4.40 1.03 -19.66
CA LEU A 210 4.98 -0.29 -19.86
C LEU A 210 3.92 -1.39 -19.76
N ARG A 211 3.06 -1.30 -18.74
CA ARG A 211 1.96 -2.23 -18.53
C ARG A 211 1.06 -2.35 -19.77
N GLU A 212 0.71 -1.22 -20.39
CA GLU A 212 -0.13 -1.21 -21.59
C GLU A 212 0.54 -1.95 -22.78
N LYS A 213 1.89 -1.88 -22.86
CA LYS A 213 2.65 -2.50 -23.94
C LYS A 213 2.86 -4.00 -23.78
N ILE A 214 3.12 -4.48 -22.56
CA ILE A 214 3.57 -5.87 -22.35
C ILE A 214 2.47 -6.84 -21.89
N GLN A 215 1.27 -6.34 -21.55
CA GLN A 215 0.08 -7.19 -21.31
C GLN A 215 0.31 -8.40 -20.35
N THR A 216 1.18 -8.26 -19.36
CA THR A 216 1.56 -9.29 -18.38
C THR A 216 0.82 -9.05 -17.05
N THR A 217 0.61 -10.08 -16.25
CA THR A 217 0.10 -9.95 -14.87
C THR A 217 1.19 -9.38 -13.97
N PHE A 218 0.88 -8.31 -13.22
CA PHE A 218 1.83 -7.64 -12.33
C PHE A 218 1.45 -7.85 -10.86
N ILE A 219 2.47 -8.15 -10.04
CA ILE A 219 2.35 -8.10 -8.58
C ILE A 219 3.46 -7.18 -8.07
N TYR A 220 3.06 -6.07 -7.51
CA TYR A 220 3.92 -4.98 -7.12
C TYR A 220 3.87 -4.79 -5.60
N VAL A 221 5.02 -4.67 -4.96
CA VAL A 221 5.14 -4.39 -3.53
C VAL A 221 5.66 -2.99 -3.34
N THR A 222 5.02 -2.23 -2.47
CA THR A 222 5.47 -0.90 -2.06
C THR A 222 5.06 -0.58 -0.63
N HIS A 223 5.70 0.40 -0.02
CA HIS A 223 5.23 1.08 1.19
C HIS A 223 4.68 2.48 0.89
N ASP A 224 4.76 2.94 -0.37
CA ASP A 224 4.27 4.24 -0.83
C ASP A 224 2.81 4.13 -1.28
N GLN A 225 1.92 4.84 -0.59
CA GLN A 225 0.50 4.85 -0.89
C GLN A 225 0.20 5.45 -2.26
N THR A 226 0.98 6.46 -2.68
CA THR A 226 0.79 7.12 -3.97
C THR A 226 1.09 6.15 -5.12
N GLU A 227 2.11 5.29 -4.97
CA GLU A 227 2.38 4.23 -5.92
C GLU A 227 1.21 3.25 -5.98
N ALA A 228 0.71 2.81 -4.82
CA ALA A 228 -0.41 1.88 -4.75
C ALA A 228 -1.67 2.44 -5.43
N MET A 229 -2.03 3.69 -5.11
CA MET A 229 -3.22 4.37 -5.64
C MET A 229 -3.15 4.65 -7.14
N THR A 230 -1.94 4.77 -7.71
CA THR A 230 -1.78 5.17 -9.13
C THR A 230 -1.46 4.01 -10.08
N LEU A 231 -0.88 2.92 -9.58
CA LEU A 231 -0.45 1.79 -10.40
C LEU A 231 -1.46 0.63 -10.37
N GLY A 232 -2.11 0.39 -9.23
CA GLY A 232 -2.93 -0.80 -9.02
C GLY A 232 -4.31 -0.74 -9.68
N ASP A 233 -4.74 -1.84 -10.28
CA ASP A 233 -6.16 -2.08 -10.54
C ASP A 233 -6.89 -2.39 -9.25
N ARG A 234 -6.25 -3.22 -8.41
CA ARG A 234 -6.64 -3.45 -7.02
C ARG A 234 -5.42 -3.32 -6.11
N ILE A 235 -5.70 -2.89 -4.90
CA ILE A 235 -4.74 -2.77 -3.81
C ILE A 235 -5.07 -3.81 -2.74
N VAL A 236 -4.06 -4.50 -2.26
CA VAL A 236 -4.14 -5.40 -1.11
C VAL A 236 -3.42 -4.73 0.05
N ILE A 237 -4.17 -4.27 1.02
CA ILE A 237 -3.65 -3.60 2.23
C ILE A 237 -3.35 -4.67 3.27
N MET A 238 -2.10 -4.72 3.73
CA MET A 238 -1.62 -5.72 4.69
C MET A 238 -1.20 -5.09 6.00
N LYS A 239 -1.50 -5.78 7.10
CA LYS A 239 -1.00 -5.46 8.44
C LYS A 239 -0.77 -6.75 9.22
N ASP A 240 0.38 -6.86 9.90
CA ASP A 240 0.71 -7.95 10.82
C ASP A 240 0.51 -9.37 10.23
N GLY A 241 0.80 -9.53 8.94
CA GLY A 241 0.65 -10.79 8.21
C GLY A 241 -0.73 -11.05 7.63
N PHE A 242 -1.73 -10.20 7.91
CA PHE A 242 -3.10 -10.35 7.42
C PHE A 242 -3.45 -9.35 6.32
N ILE A 243 -4.33 -9.74 5.44
CA ILE A 243 -5.05 -8.83 4.55
C ILE A 243 -6.07 -8.06 5.38
N GLN A 244 -6.04 -6.73 5.29
CA GLN A 244 -7.00 -5.85 5.93
C GLN A 244 -8.15 -5.48 4.99
N GLN A 245 -7.83 -5.22 3.73
CA GLN A 245 -8.81 -4.94 2.68
C GLN A 245 -8.19 -5.20 1.31
N ILE A 246 -9.04 -5.65 0.36
CA ILE A 246 -8.74 -5.72 -1.07
C ILE A 246 -9.81 -4.89 -1.78
N GLY A 247 -9.39 -4.00 -2.68
CA GLY A 247 -10.32 -3.20 -3.47
C GLY A 247 -9.60 -2.36 -4.51
N THR A 248 -10.34 -1.70 -5.38
CA THR A 248 -9.80 -0.67 -6.26
C THR A 248 -9.24 0.50 -5.44
N PRO A 249 -8.35 1.33 -5.98
CA PRO A 249 -7.87 2.53 -5.28
C PRO A 249 -9.00 3.38 -4.71
N GLN A 250 -10.06 3.57 -5.47
CA GLN A 250 -11.19 4.39 -5.06
C GLN A 250 -12.04 3.75 -3.95
N GLU A 251 -12.24 2.43 -4.01
CA GLU A 251 -12.95 1.69 -2.95
C GLU A 251 -12.21 1.75 -1.61
N VAL A 252 -10.90 1.50 -1.59
CA VAL A 252 -10.14 1.50 -0.33
C VAL A 252 -10.02 2.91 0.26
N PHE A 253 -10.06 3.96 -0.57
CA PHE A 253 -10.05 5.35 -0.13
C PHE A 253 -11.42 5.79 0.38
N ASN A 254 -12.50 5.53 -0.35
CA ASN A 254 -13.84 6.03 -0.05
C ASN A 254 -14.59 5.13 0.96
N HIS A 255 -14.28 3.83 1.00
CA HIS A 255 -14.95 2.84 1.83
C HIS A 255 -13.94 2.00 2.62
N PRO A 256 -13.17 2.62 3.52
CA PRO A 256 -12.19 1.88 4.33
C PRO A 256 -12.92 0.90 5.26
N TYR A 257 -12.49 -0.36 5.25
CA TYR A 257 -13.11 -1.43 6.01
C TYR A 257 -12.93 -1.28 7.53
N ASN A 258 -11.79 -0.72 7.97
CA ASN A 258 -11.50 -0.55 9.38
C ASN A 258 -10.64 0.70 9.65
N LEU A 259 -10.46 1.04 10.91
CA LEU A 259 -9.65 2.18 11.37
C LEU A 259 -8.22 2.16 10.83
N PHE A 260 -7.62 0.96 10.71
CA PHE A 260 -6.27 0.87 10.18
C PHE A 260 -6.21 1.29 8.70
N VAL A 261 -7.10 0.78 7.87
CA VAL A 261 -7.17 1.15 6.44
C VAL A 261 -7.45 2.64 6.29
N ALA A 262 -8.41 3.16 7.06
CA ALA A 262 -8.78 4.58 7.05
C ALA A 262 -7.60 5.51 7.39
N GLY A 263 -6.82 5.15 8.41
CA GLY A 263 -5.65 5.93 8.82
C GLY A 263 -4.41 5.66 7.97
N PHE A 264 -4.31 4.48 7.34
CA PHE A 264 -3.17 4.13 6.50
C PHE A 264 -3.30 4.72 5.08
N ILE A 265 -4.48 4.78 4.49
CA ILE A 265 -4.72 5.31 3.14
C ILE A 265 -5.13 6.77 3.21
N GLY A 266 -4.35 7.63 2.55
CA GLY A 266 -4.52 9.08 2.50
C GLY A 266 -3.33 9.82 3.14
N ALA A 267 -2.94 10.95 2.56
CA ALA A 267 -1.90 11.83 3.06
C ALA A 267 -2.35 13.29 2.93
N PRO A 268 -2.61 13.96 4.05
CA PRO A 268 -2.48 13.53 5.45
C PRO A 268 -3.45 12.40 5.85
N GLN A 269 -3.19 11.79 7.02
CA GLN A 269 -4.04 10.73 7.56
C GLN A 269 -5.45 11.23 7.89
N MET A 270 -6.44 10.33 7.89
CA MET A 270 -7.79 10.61 8.35
C MET A 270 -7.79 11.08 9.82
N ASN A 271 -8.54 12.12 10.11
CA ASN A 271 -8.79 12.55 11.50
C ASN A 271 -9.79 11.62 12.17
N PHE A 272 -9.57 11.33 13.45
CA PHE A 272 -10.45 10.47 14.24
C PHE A 272 -10.94 11.19 15.49
N PHE A 273 -12.26 11.16 15.72
CA PHE A 273 -12.92 11.76 16.85
C PHE A 273 -13.68 10.71 17.66
N ASP A 274 -13.72 10.87 18.98
CA ASP A 274 -14.67 10.13 19.79
C ASP A 274 -16.06 10.74 19.59
N ALA A 275 -17.05 9.89 19.33
CA ALA A 275 -18.40 10.32 19.06
C ALA A 275 -19.41 9.25 19.50
N LYS A 276 -20.68 9.61 19.46
CA LYS A 276 -21.78 8.70 19.76
C LYS A 276 -22.72 8.61 18.55
N LEU A 277 -22.95 7.40 18.07
CA LEU A 277 -23.99 7.16 17.08
C LEU A 277 -25.34 7.09 17.77
N VAL A 278 -26.28 7.94 17.35
CA VAL A 278 -27.61 8.06 17.92
C VAL A 278 -28.68 7.97 16.81
N LYS A 279 -29.91 7.67 17.21
CA LYS A 279 -31.09 7.77 16.33
C LYS A 279 -32.00 8.91 16.79
N GLU A 280 -32.02 10.01 16.05
CA GLU A 280 -32.90 11.14 16.29
C GLU A 280 -33.97 11.19 15.18
N ASN A 281 -35.25 11.23 15.58
CA ASN A 281 -36.38 11.24 14.63
C ASN A 281 -36.36 10.08 13.60
N GLY A 282 -35.82 8.92 13.97
CA GLY A 282 -35.71 7.74 13.08
C GLY A 282 -34.49 7.75 12.15
N LYS A 283 -33.65 8.79 12.20
CA LYS A 283 -32.44 8.92 11.41
C LYS A 283 -31.18 8.79 12.27
N TYR A 284 -30.15 8.20 11.69
CA TYR A 284 -28.84 8.11 12.33
C TYR A 284 -28.11 9.46 12.25
N ALA A 285 -27.59 9.88 13.39
CA ALA A 285 -26.72 11.03 13.52
C ALA A 285 -25.51 10.68 14.38
N VAL A 286 -24.41 11.37 14.15
CA VAL A 286 -23.20 11.27 14.97
C VAL A 286 -23.11 12.50 15.86
N LYS A 287 -23.08 12.28 17.17
CA LYS A 287 -23.02 13.33 18.17
C LYS A 287 -21.60 13.42 18.74
N LEU A 288 -20.99 14.59 18.56
CA LEU A 288 -19.78 15.02 19.26
C LEU A 288 -20.18 15.96 20.41
N ASP A 289 -19.23 16.35 21.26
CA ASP A 289 -19.52 17.21 22.43
C ASP A 289 -20.16 18.56 22.04
N CYS A 290 -19.78 19.12 20.88
CA CYS A 290 -20.18 20.45 20.43
C CYS A 290 -20.99 20.44 19.09
N LEU A 291 -21.11 19.30 18.43
CA LEU A 291 -21.71 19.21 17.09
C LEU A 291 -22.50 17.90 16.95
N THR A 292 -23.71 18.00 16.34
CA THR A 292 -24.45 16.82 15.90
C THR A 292 -24.56 16.84 14.37
N VAL A 293 -24.16 15.77 13.72
CA VAL A 293 -24.12 15.64 12.25
C VAL A 293 -25.06 14.53 11.81
N GLU A 294 -26.13 14.87 11.08
CA GLU A 294 -27.00 13.88 10.43
C GLU A 294 -26.24 13.22 9.29
N LEU A 295 -26.24 11.88 9.26
CA LEU A 295 -25.57 11.11 8.20
C LEU A 295 -26.38 11.16 6.91
N SER A 296 -25.71 11.00 5.75
CA SER A 296 -26.35 10.99 4.43
C SER A 296 -27.34 9.83 4.26
N GLU A 297 -28.29 9.95 3.33
CA GLU A 297 -29.29 8.92 3.05
C GLU A 297 -28.67 7.56 2.72
N GLU A 298 -27.56 7.54 1.96
CA GLU A 298 -26.82 6.32 1.65
C GLU A 298 -26.30 5.62 2.92
N LYS A 299 -25.71 6.40 3.84
CA LYS A 299 -25.20 5.88 5.12
C LYS A 299 -26.31 5.43 6.05
N GLN A 300 -27.41 6.16 6.07
CA GLN A 300 -28.64 5.76 6.77
C GLN A 300 -29.09 4.35 6.35
N ALA A 301 -29.14 4.13 5.01
CA ALA A 301 -29.55 2.85 4.45
C ALA A 301 -28.61 1.70 4.83
N LYS A 302 -27.29 1.93 4.75
CA LYS A 302 -26.27 0.92 5.13
C LYS A 302 -26.32 0.57 6.61
N LEU A 303 -26.36 1.56 7.49
CA LEU A 303 -26.46 1.34 8.93
C LEU A 303 -27.76 0.64 9.34
N ALA A 304 -28.87 0.96 8.66
CA ALA A 304 -30.15 0.29 8.87
C ALA A 304 -30.11 -1.17 8.38
N ALA A 305 -29.54 -1.43 7.20
CA ALA A 305 -29.37 -2.79 6.67
C ALA A 305 -28.51 -3.68 7.58
N ASN A 306 -27.48 -3.10 8.17
CA ASN A 306 -26.60 -3.77 9.13
C ASN A 306 -27.20 -3.84 10.54
N ASN A 307 -28.44 -3.36 10.78
CA ASN A 307 -29.11 -3.29 12.07
C ASN A 307 -28.26 -2.67 13.19
N VAL A 308 -27.51 -1.60 12.86
CA VAL A 308 -26.61 -0.97 13.81
C VAL A 308 -27.39 -0.28 14.92
N ALA A 309 -27.08 -0.62 16.19
CA ALA A 309 -27.65 0.02 17.36
C ALA A 309 -26.89 1.31 17.71
N GLU A 310 -27.52 2.17 18.53
CA GLU A 310 -26.87 3.31 19.14
C GLU A 310 -25.68 2.85 20.00
N GLN A 311 -24.53 3.46 19.82
CA GLN A 311 -23.29 3.07 20.51
C GLN A 311 -22.23 4.18 20.46
N ASP A 312 -21.20 4.04 21.30
CA ASP A 312 -19.99 4.82 21.19
C ASP A 312 -19.20 4.37 19.96
N VAL A 313 -18.75 5.35 19.18
CA VAL A 313 -18.06 5.13 17.89
C VAL A 313 -16.80 5.98 17.78
N THR A 314 -15.93 5.59 16.84
CA THR A 314 -14.88 6.46 16.34
C THR A 314 -15.34 7.02 15.01
N LEU A 315 -15.47 8.34 14.95
CA LEU A 315 -15.79 9.06 13.73
C LEU A 315 -14.52 9.38 12.96
N GLY A 316 -14.45 9.01 11.69
CA GLY A 316 -13.35 9.36 10.78
C GLY A 316 -13.78 10.44 9.79
N VAL A 317 -12.94 11.47 9.61
CA VAL A 317 -13.14 12.51 8.58
C VAL A 317 -11.79 12.82 7.94
N ARG A 318 -11.73 12.79 6.61
CA ARG A 318 -10.50 13.12 5.90
C ARG A 318 -10.17 14.60 5.99
N PRO A 319 -8.87 14.98 6.08
CA PRO A 319 -8.42 16.37 6.19
C PRO A 319 -8.96 17.31 5.10
N GLU A 320 -9.06 16.82 3.88
CA GLU A 320 -9.58 17.56 2.71
C GLU A 320 -11.11 17.71 2.69
N HIS A 321 -11.82 17.00 3.56
CA HIS A 321 -13.27 17.08 3.68
C HIS A 321 -13.74 17.96 4.84
N ILE A 322 -12.79 18.48 5.62
CA ILE A 322 -13.06 19.46 6.68
C ILE A 322 -13.05 20.85 6.06
N THR A 323 -14.03 21.67 6.41
CA THR A 323 -14.15 23.04 5.93
C THR A 323 -14.03 24.03 7.10
N LEU A 324 -13.29 25.12 6.90
CA LEU A 324 -13.27 26.21 7.85
C LEU A 324 -14.65 26.88 7.89
N ALA A 325 -15.17 27.18 9.08
CA ALA A 325 -16.50 27.71 9.32
C ALA A 325 -16.45 28.85 10.36
N GLN A 326 -17.48 29.66 10.37
CA GLN A 326 -17.61 30.69 11.44
C GLN A 326 -18.11 30.08 12.74
N THR A 327 -18.88 28.99 12.64
CA THR A 327 -19.42 28.22 13.77
C THR A 327 -19.10 26.76 13.51
N GLY A 328 -19.03 25.95 14.56
CA GLY A 328 -18.69 24.52 14.46
C GLY A 328 -17.82 24.08 15.62
N ILE A 329 -16.82 23.25 15.33
CA ILE A 329 -15.85 22.82 16.32
C ILE A 329 -14.80 23.92 16.50
N ASP A 330 -14.67 24.44 17.72
CA ASP A 330 -13.69 25.46 18.05
C ASP A 330 -12.27 24.87 18.03
N ALA A 331 -11.38 25.54 17.29
CA ALA A 331 -9.98 25.16 17.21
C ALA A 331 -9.07 26.37 17.02
N LYS A 332 -7.78 26.16 17.27
CA LYS A 332 -6.73 27.15 17.08
C LYS A 332 -5.58 26.49 16.30
N VAL A 333 -5.03 27.25 15.35
CA VAL A 333 -3.90 26.80 14.55
C VAL A 333 -2.65 26.73 15.42
N ASP A 334 -2.10 25.52 15.54
CA ASP A 334 -0.82 25.25 16.19
C ASP A 334 0.33 25.42 15.19
N VAL A 335 0.19 24.80 14.00
CA VAL A 335 1.15 24.89 12.91
C VAL A 335 0.42 25.07 11.58
N SER A 336 0.91 25.99 10.76
CA SER A 336 0.43 26.22 9.38
C SER A 336 1.54 25.87 8.38
N GLU A 337 1.30 24.86 7.55
CA GLU A 337 2.24 24.39 6.54
C GLU A 337 1.77 24.79 5.14
N MET A 338 2.51 25.69 4.47
CA MET A 338 2.22 26.11 3.10
C MET A 338 2.73 25.07 2.10
N MET A 339 1.81 24.37 1.43
CA MET A 339 2.12 23.33 0.43
C MET A 339 2.00 23.82 -1.02
N GLY A 340 1.89 25.12 -1.24
CA GLY A 340 1.74 25.74 -2.56
C GLY A 340 0.26 25.91 -2.95
N SER A 341 -0.40 24.89 -3.43
CA SER A 341 -1.83 24.93 -3.80
C SER A 341 -2.79 24.68 -2.62
N SER A 342 -2.26 24.37 -1.45
CA SER A 342 -3.02 24.16 -0.21
C SER A 342 -2.20 24.60 0.99
N VAL A 343 -2.90 24.83 2.12
CA VAL A 343 -2.32 24.99 3.45
C VAL A 343 -2.79 23.81 4.29
N HIS A 344 -1.86 23.14 4.97
CA HIS A 344 -2.20 22.14 5.96
C HIS A 344 -2.16 22.82 7.34
N LEU A 345 -3.31 22.89 7.98
CA LEU A 345 -3.45 23.45 9.31
C LEU A 345 -3.46 22.30 10.32
N HIS A 346 -2.49 22.29 11.21
CA HIS A 346 -2.48 21.43 12.39
C HIS A 346 -3.14 22.21 13.52
N VAL A 347 -4.22 21.68 14.06
CA VAL A 347 -5.03 22.32 15.09
C VAL A 347 -5.28 21.36 16.23
N THR A 348 -5.38 21.90 17.45
CA THR A 348 -5.88 21.13 18.60
C THR A 348 -7.38 21.38 18.74
N ALA A 349 -8.18 20.31 18.62
CA ALA A 349 -9.63 20.34 18.81
C ALA A 349 -10.09 19.15 19.65
N MET A 350 -10.95 19.38 20.64
CA MET A 350 -11.47 18.33 21.55
C MET A 350 -10.34 17.47 22.18
N GLY A 351 -9.20 18.10 22.50
CA GLY A 351 -8.02 17.43 23.07
C GLY A 351 -7.26 16.50 22.13
N ARG A 352 -7.46 16.63 20.81
CA ARG A 352 -6.80 15.83 19.77
C ARG A 352 -6.15 16.72 18.72
N ASP A 353 -5.08 16.19 18.13
CA ASP A 353 -4.47 16.79 16.95
C ASP A 353 -5.35 16.50 15.74
N VAL A 354 -5.73 17.55 15.00
CA VAL A 354 -6.55 17.49 13.79
C VAL A 354 -5.82 18.20 12.67
N VAL A 355 -5.81 17.61 11.49
CA VAL A 355 -5.25 18.23 10.28
C VAL A 355 -6.39 18.66 9.36
N ILE A 356 -6.36 19.91 8.93
CA ILE A 356 -7.30 20.49 7.96
C ILE A 356 -6.54 20.87 6.71
N VAL A 357 -6.96 20.39 5.55
CA VAL A 357 -6.37 20.75 4.25
C VAL A 357 -7.23 21.82 3.59
N VAL A 358 -6.72 23.04 3.53
CA VAL A 358 -7.40 24.19 2.93
C VAL A 358 -6.82 24.45 1.55
N SER A 359 -7.65 24.39 0.49
CA SER A 359 -7.23 24.78 -0.85
C SER A 359 -7.07 26.30 -0.95
N THR A 360 -5.91 26.74 -1.46
CA THR A 360 -5.62 28.19 -1.63
C THR A 360 -6.01 28.73 -3.00
N MET A 361 -6.53 27.89 -3.91
CA MET A 361 -6.79 28.26 -5.31
C MET A 361 -7.79 29.43 -5.47
N ASN A 362 -8.76 29.54 -4.57
CA ASN A 362 -9.80 30.57 -4.61
C ASN A 362 -9.64 31.60 -3.48
N MET A 363 -8.50 31.62 -2.78
CA MET A 363 -8.22 32.52 -1.69
C MET A 363 -7.36 33.68 -2.14
N THR A 364 -7.64 34.87 -1.59
CA THR A 364 -6.77 36.06 -1.73
C THR A 364 -5.49 35.89 -0.89
N GLY A 365 -4.44 36.61 -1.23
CA GLY A 365 -3.20 36.58 -0.45
C GLY A 365 -3.39 36.96 1.01
N THR A 366 -4.34 37.85 1.30
CA THR A 366 -4.71 38.27 2.69
C THR A 366 -5.41 37.15 3.46
N GLU A 367 -6.30 36.40 2.83
CA GLU A 367 -6.97 35.25 3.45
C GLU A 367 -5.98 34.14 3.75
N VAL A 368 -5.07 33.84 2.81
CA VAL A 368 -4.00 32.85 3.03
C VAL A 368 -3.06 33.30 4.17
N ALA A 369 -2.70 34.59 4.21
CA ALA A 369 -1.86 35.16 5.26
C ALA A 369 -2.52 35.15 6.66
N ALA A 370 -3.85 35.06 6.72
CA ALA A 370 -4.58 34.95 7.99
C ALA A 370 -4.52 33.52 8.58
N LEU A 371 -4.17 32.51 7.81
CA LEU A 371 -4.04 31.11 8.26
C LEU A 371 -2.67 30.87 8.93
N THR A 372 -2.41 31.62 9.98
CA THR A 372 -1.13 31.61 10.73
C THR A 372 -1.27 30.94 12.09
N ASN A 373 -0.13 30.57 12.65
CA ASN A 373 -0.07 30.00 14.00
C ASN A 373 -0.77 30.95 15.00
N GLY A 374 -1.64 30.37 15.81
CA GLY A 374 -2.44 31.11 16.80
C GLY A 374 -3.77 31.70 16.30
N ALA A 375 -4.03 31.65 14.99
CA ALA A 375 -5.31 32.07 14.42
C ALA A 375 -6.46 31.11 14.81
N PRO A 376 -7.71 31.63 14.96
CA PRO A 376 -8.87 30.74 15.10
C PRO A 376 -9.08 29.94 13.80
N ALA A 377 -9.45 28.69 13.96
CA ALA A 377 -9.69 27.77 12.84
C ALA A 377 -10.90 26.87 13.14
N ASN A 378 -12.03 27.51 13.45
CA ASN A 378 -13.28 26.79 13.66
C ASN A 378 -13.62 26.02 12.37
N PHE A 379 -14.09 24.80 12.49
CA PHE A 379 -14.35 23.95 11.36
C PHE A 379 -15.62 23.12 11.51
N ASP A 380 -16.11 22.64 10.38
CA ASP A 380 -17.26 21.77 10.26
C ASP A 380 -17.06 20.75 9.15
N PHE A 381 -17.91 19.73 9.11
CA PHE A 381 -17.95 18.72 8.07
C PHE A 381 -19.35 18.15 7.92
N SER A 382 -19.68 17.68 6.73
CA SER A 382 -21.01 17.14 6.44
C SER A 382 -21.09 15.62 6.64
N GLY A 383 -22.30 15.10 6.89
CA GLY A 383 -22.49 13.69 7.19
C GLY A 383 -22.16 12.72 6.05
N HIS A 384 -22.09 13.19 4.79
CA HIS A 384 -21.74 12.32 3.67
C HIS A 384 -20.27 11.94 3.65
N VAL A 385 -19.37 12.76 4.23
CA VAL A 385 -17.93 12.49 4.27
C VAL A 385 -17.47 11.77 5.54
N CYS A 386 -18.39 11.58 6.49
CA CYS A 386 -18.10 10.90 7.76
C CYS A 386 -17.97 9.39 7.56
N HIS A 387 -17.03 8.75 8.25
CA HIS A 387 -16.93 7.31 8.37
C HIS A 387 -17.14 6.91 9.84
N VAL A 388 -17.99 5.91 10.07
CA VAL A 388 -18.37 5.51 11.42
C VAL A 388 -17.79 4.14 11.74
N PHE A 389 -16.86 4.08 12.70
CA PHE A 389 -16.21 2.85 13.11
C PHE A 389 -16.66 2.42 14.50
N SER A 390 -16.88 1.13 14.68
CA SER A 390 -17.10 0.54 16.00
C SER A 390 -15.90 0.84 16.91
N LYS A 391 -16.16 1.36 18.12
CA LYS A 391 -15.10 1.63 19.09
C LYS A 391 -14.47 0.34 19.61
N GLU A 392 -15.23 -0.75 19.66
CA GLU A 392 -14.81 -2.06 20.16
C GLU A 392 -13.95 -2.81 19.13
N THR A 393 -14.41 -2.91 17.87
CA THR A 393 -13.77 -3.75 16.85
C THR A 393 -12.90 -2.96 15.88
N GLY A 394 -13.08 -1.65 15.77
CA GLY A 394 -12.45 -0.79 14.77
C GLY A 394 -12.98 -1.00 13.34
N ILE A 395 -14.02 -1.83 13.16
CA ILE A 395 -14.62 -2.09 11.86
C ILE A 395 -15.59 -0.97 11.49
N ASN A 396 -15.63 -0.60 10.21
CA ASN A 396 -16.59 0.36 9.69
C ASN A 396 -18.01 -0.21 9.77
N LEU A 397 -18.92 0.52 10.41
CA LEU A 397 -20.29 0.08 10.61
C LEU A 397 -21.15 0.13 9.32
N GLU A 398 -20.61 0.76 8.27
CA GLU A 398 -21.21 0.84 6.93
C GLU A 398 -20.74 -0.30 6.00
N ALA A 399 -19.80 -1.18 6.43
CA ALA A 399 -19.19 -2.24 5.63
C ALA A 399 -20.12 -3.47 5.45
#